data_3aa8ddfde959fcc9492f83abb7b06cbc
#
_entry.id   3aa8ddfde959fcc9492f83abb7b06cbc
#
_cell.length_a   1.000
_cell.length_b   1.000
_cell.length_c   1.000
_cell.angle_alpha   90.00
_cell.angle_beta   90.00
_cell.angle_gamma   90.00
#
_symmetry.space_group_name_H-M   'P 1'
#
loop_
_entity.id
_entity.type
_entity.pdbx_description
1 polymer ?
#
loop_
_entity_poly.entity_id
_entity_poly.type
_entity_poly.pdbx_seq_one_letter_code
_entity_poly.pdbx_strand_id
1 'polypeptide(L)'
;MKARNGFTLVEILIVVVILGILAAIVIPQFTEASTEAKQSSLVSDLQTARSQIELYKIQHNDNLPGSVGGAVPTEALFNSHITGYTTVLGAASTAGAVGAFGPYLQKIPSNPFCTDPNGVTVGAADPAAASTAGDGWYLNSTTGQFFALNDLDL
;
A
#
# COMPACT_ATOMS: atom_id res chain seq x y z
N MET A 1 -53.12 27.43 26.67
CA MET A 1 -52.32 27.27 25.46
C MET A 1 -50.88 27.66 25.80
N LYS A 2 -49.89 26.73 25.66
CA LYS A 2 -48.45 27.06 25.83
C LYS A 2 -47.97 27.77 24.58
N ALA A 3 -47.51 29.03 24.72
CA ALA A 3 -46.86 29.76 23.62
C ALA A 3 -45.60 28.97 23.17
N ARG A 4 -45.51 28.61 21.91
CA ARG A 4 -44.32 28.01 21.30
C ARG A 4 -43.41 29.18 20.91
N ASN A 5 -42.30 29.34 21.62
CA ASN A 5 -41.26 30.28 21.22
C ASN A 5 -40.64 29.81 19.90
N GLY A 6 -40.76 30.57 18.85
CA GLY A 6 -40.09 30.35 17.58
C GLY A 6 -38.69 31.02 17.59
N PHE A 7 -37.75 30.42 16.84
CA PHE A 7 -36.43 31.01 16.61
C PHE A 7 -36.52 32.32 15.82
N THR A 8 -35.69 33.29 16.17
CA THR A 8 -35.56 34.51 15.39
C THR A 8 -34.63 34.26 14.15
N LEU A 9 -34.87 35.06 13.10
CA LEU A 9 -34.02 35.00 11.88
C LEU A 9 -32.56 35.33 12.21
N VAL A 10 -32.32 36.22 13.14
CA VAL A 10 -30.97 36.66 13.57
C VAL A 10 -30.24 35.54 14.31
N GLU A 11 -30.91 34.74 15.16
CA GLU A 11 -30.31 33.61 15.86
C GLU A 11 -29.81 32.55 14.87
N ILE A 12 -30.60 32.22 13.88
CA ILE A 12 -30.18 31.25 12.83
C ILE A 12 -29.06 31.86 11.99
N LEU A 13 -29.11 33.15 11.64
CA LEU A 13 -28.06 33.79 10.85
C LEU A 13 -26.71 33.76 11.54
N ILE A 14 -26.65 34.09 12.83
CA ILE A 14 -25.41 34.06 13.60
C ILE A 14 -24.84 32.64 13.68
N VAL A 15 -25.66 31.64 13.94
CA VAL A 15 -25.24 30.25 14.01
C VAL A 15 -24.64 29.78 12.67
N VAL A 16 -25.30 30.06 11.55
CA VAL A 16 -24.79 29.67 10.23
C VAL A 16 -23.47 30.36 9.88
N VAL A 17 -23.33 31.64 10.22
CA VAL A 17 -22.06 32.38 10.01
C VAL A 17 -20.93 31.76 10.83
N ILE A 18 -21.17 31.51 12.12
CA ILE A 18 -20.15 30.88 12.99
C ILE A 18 -19.76 29.47 12.48
N LEU A 19 -20.74 28.66 12.10
CA LEU A 19 -20.48 27.33 11.53
C LEU A 19 -19.70 27.41 10.22
N GLY A 20 -19.99 28.41 9.37
CA GLY A 20 -19.26 28.65 8.13
C GLY A 20 -17.78 29.00 8.37
N ILE A 21 -17.51 29.86 9.35
CA ILE A 21 -16.13 30.23 9.72
C ILE A 21 -15.37 29.00 10.29
N LEU A 22 -16.00 28.23 11.18
CA LEU A 22 -15.39 27.05 11.77
C LEU A 22 -15.10 25.99 10.69
N ALA A 23 -16.06 25.74 9.77
CA ALA A 23 -15.88 24.80 8.68
C ALA A 23 -14.72 25.21 7.76
N ALA A 24 -14.58 26.49 7.42
CA ALA A 24 -13.51 27.00 6.58
C ALA A 24 -12.10 26.76 7.15
N ILE A 25 -11.96 26.72 8.48
CA ILE A 25 -10.68 26.45 9.14
C ILE A 25 -10.44 24.94 9.32
N VAL A 26 -11.48 24.20 9.69
CA VAL A 26 -11.36 22.79 10.08
C VAL A 26 -11.18 21.85 8.86
N ILE A 27 -11.88 22.13 7.76
CA ILE A 27 -11.84 21.24 6.57
C ILE A 27 -10.42 21.07 6.01
N PRO A 28 -9.64 22.15 5.74
CA PRO A 28 -8.28 21.98 5.21
C PRO A 28 -7.36 21.22 6.18
N GLN A 29 -7.46 21.47 7.49
CA GLN A 29 -6.65 20.77 8.49
C GLN A 29 -6.91 19.25 8.50
N PHE A 30 -8.17 18.83 8.36
CA PHE A 30 -8.52 17.43 8.27
C PHE A 30 -7.96 16.77 7.00
N THR A 31 -7.93 17.48 5.89
CA THR A 31 -7.42 16.96 4.63
C THR A 31 -5.90 16.73 4.70
N GLU A 32 -5.16 17.70 5.25
CA GLU A 32 -3.71 17.59 5.44
C GLU A 32 -3.36 16.46 6.41
N ALA A 33 -4.00 16.40 7.57
CA ALA A 33 -3.78 15.34 8.57
C ALA A 33 -4.12 13.94 8.02
N SER A 34 -5.17 13.82 7.19
CA SER A 34 -5.52 12.55 6.53
C SER A 34 -4.46 12.11 5.54
N THR A 35 -3.88 13.05 4.77
CA THR A 35 -2.81 12.76 3.81
C THR A 35 -1.54 12.33 4.52
N GLU A 36 -1.14 13.03 5.56
CA GLU A 36 0.03 12.69 6.38
C GLU A 36 -0.11 11.30 7.04
N ALA A 37 -1.30 10.98 7.56
CA ALA A 37 -1.58 9.65 8.10
C ALA A 37 -1.45 8.55 7.05
N LYS A 38 -1.94 8.78 5.82
CA LYS A 38 -1.79 7.84 4.70
C LYS A 38 -0.32 7.64 4.30
N GLN A 39 0.46 8.72 4.25
CA GLN A 39 1.89 8.66 3.95
C GLN A 39 2.64 7.85 5.02
N SER A 40 2.39 8.11 6.30
CA SER A 40 3.01 7.37 7.41
C SER A 40 2.68 5.88 7.37
N SER A 41 1.41 5.54 7.06
CA SER A 41 0.99 4.14 6.87
C SER A 41 1.73 3.49 5.70
N LEU A 42 1.82 4.19 4.55
CA LEU A 42 2.51 3.70 3.36
C LEU A 42 3.99 3.39 3.62
N VAL A 43 4.69 4.28 4.35
CA VAL A 43 6.10 4.05 4.74
C VAL A 43 6.24 2.81 5.61
N SER A 44 5.35 2.62 6.58
CA SER A 44 5.34 1.43 7.45
C SER A 44 5.08 0.15 6.65
N ASP A 45 4.12 0.18 5.74
CA ASP A 45 3.79 -0.94 4.87
C ASP A 45 4.95 -1.28 3.92
N LEU A 46 5.62 -0.27 3.37
CA LEU A 46 6.81 -0.44 2.53
C LEU A 46 7.95 -1.11 3.30
N GLN A 47 8.23 -0.67 4.52
CA GLN A 47 9.26 -1.27 5.37
C GLN A 47 8.93 -2.73 5.72
N THR A 48 7.68 -3.00 6.02
CA THR A 48 7.18 -4.35 6.29
C THR A 48 7.36 -5.25 5.06
N ALA A 49 6.93 -4.80 3.89
CA ALA A 49 7.08 -5.55 2.64
C ALA A 49 8.56 -5.83 2.32
N ARG A 50 9.44 -4.83 2.45
CA ARG A 50 10.89 -5.01 2.26
C ARG A 50 11.48 -6.08 3.19
N SER A 51 11.11 -6.04 4.46
CA SER A 51 11.56 -7.04 5.45
C SER A 51 11.10 -8.45 5.09
N GLN A 52 9.88 -8.61 4.60
CA GLN A 52 9.34 -9.89 4.18
C GLN A 52 9.99 -10.41 2.89
N ILE A 53 10.32 -9.52 1.94
CA ILE A 53 11.07 -9.87 0.73
C ILE A 53 12.48 -10.35 1.09
N GLU A 54 13.17 -9.69 2.01
CA GLU A 54 14.48 -10.15 2.48
C GLU A 54 14.40 -11.50 3.20
N LEU A 55 13.36 -11.73 4.02
CA LEU A 55 13.11 -13.03 4.64
C LEU A 55 12.87 -14.12 3.58
N TYR A 56 12.08 -13.79 2.54
CA TYR A 56 11.88 -14.70 1.40
C TYR A 56 13.21 -15.08 0.76
N LYS A 57 14.08 -14.12 0.43
CA LYS A 57 15.39 -14.35 -0.19
C LYS A 57 16.27 -15.29 0.66
N ILE A 58 16.33 -15.07 1.97
CA ILE A 58 17.09 -15.93 2.89
C ILE A 58 16.62 -17.39 2.82
N GLN A 59 15.32 -17.62 2.70
CA GLN A 59 14.72 -18.95 2.68
C GLN A 59 14.73 -19.60 1.28
N HIS A 60 14.97 -18.82 0.22
CA HIS A 60 14.88 -19.24 -1.19
C HIS A 60 16.22 -19.13 -1.94
N ASN A 61 17.36 -19.34 -1.25
CA ASN A 61 18.70 -19.30 -1.87
C ASN A 61 18.95 -17.98 -2.62
N ASP A 62 18.60 -16.87 -2.01
CA ASP A 62 18.72 -15.50 -2.57
C ASP A 62 17.85 -15.20 -3.80
N ASN A 63 16.91 -16.10 -4.14
CA ASN A 63 15.94 -15.85 -5.20
C ASN A 63 14.89 -14.83 -4.76
N LEU A 64 14.47 -13.97 -5.70
CA LEU A 64 13.40 -12.99 -5.47
C LEU A 64 12.01 -13.65 -5.53
N PRO A 65 11.02 -13.12 -4.77
CA PRO A 65 9.62 -13.52 -4.97
C PRO A 65 9.19 -13.26 -6.41
N GLY A 66 8.46 -14.21 -7.00
CA GLY A 66 8.10 -14.17 -8.42
C GLY A 66 9.03 -14.95 -9.33
N SER A 67 10.13 -15.49 -8.79
CA SER A 67 11.12 -16.29 -9.51
C SER A 67 10.97 -17.78 -9.15
N VAL A 68 11.12 -18.66 -10.13
CA VAL A 68 11.18 -20.12 -9.94
C VAL A 68 12.50 -20.64 -10.48
N GLY A 69 13.28 -21.32 -9.63
CA GLY A 69 14.56 -21.90 -10.03
C GLY A 69 15.60 -20.88 -10.50
N GLY A 70 15.56 -19.64 -9.99
CA GLY A 70 16.49 -18.55 -10.37
C GLY A 70 16.11 -17.83 -11.67
N ALA A 71 14.94 -18.07 -12.22
CA ALA A 71 14.43 -17.31 -13.37
C ALA A 71 14.16 -15.83 -13.01
N VAL A 72 14.03 -14.96 -14.01
CA VAL A 72 13.63 -13.57 -13.79
C VAL A 72 12.24 -13.51 -13.15
N PRO A 73 12.05 -12.72 -12.06
CA PRO A 73 10.76 -12.59 -11.42
C PRO A 73 9.68 -12.08 -12.36
N THR A 74 8.45 -12.56 -12.16
CA THR A 74 7.27 -12.11 -12.89
C THR A 74 6.21 -11.59 -11.92
N GLU A 75 5.41 -10.63 -12.36
CA GLU A 75 4.30 -10.07 -11.61
C GLU A 75 3.28 -11.14 -11.19
N ALA A 76 2.89 -12.00 -12.12
CA ALA A 76 1.91 -13.06 -11.89
C ALA A 76 2.33 -14.02 -10.75
N LEU A 77 3.63 -14.26 -10.58
CA LEU A 77 4.16 -15.14 -9.54
C LEU A 77 4.49 -14.39 -8.25
N PHE A 78 4.80 -13.08 -8.32
CA PHE A 78 5.17 -12.29 -7.13
C PHE A 78 4.07 -12.38 -6.06
N ASN A 79 2.83 -12.07 -6.43
CA ASN A 79 1.69 -12.08 -5.52
C ASN A 79 1.49 -13.46 -4.89
N SER A 80 1.56 -14.52 -5.69
CA SER A 80 1.38 -15.90 -5.20
C SER A 80 2.52 -16.36 -4.28
N HIS A 81 3.76 -15.90 -4.52
CA HIS A 81 4.91 -16.26 -3.70
C HIS A 81 4.92 -15.55 -2.36
N ILE A 82 4.50 -14.27 -2.34
CA ILE A 82 4.54 -13.48 -1.11
C ILE A 82 3.34 -13.78 -0.20
N THR A 83 2.19 -14.15 -0.77
CA THR A 83 0.95 -14.43 -0.02
C THR A 83 0.63 -15.92 0.12
N GLY A 84 1.36 -16.77 -0.57
CA GLY A 84 1.17 -18.23 -0.56
C GLY A 84 2.32 -19.00 0.07
N TYR A 85 2.30 -20.31 -0.14
CA TYR A 85 3.36 -21.22 0.28
C TYR A 85 4.19 -21.62 -0.93
N THR A 86 5.52 -21.64 -0.75
CA THR A 86 6.48 -21.97 -1.80
C THR A 86 7.56 -22.92 -1.29
N THR A 87 8.15 -23.70 -2.18
CA THR A 87 9.36 -24.48 -1.90
C THR A 87 10.60 -23.58 -1.97
N VAL A 88 11.75 -24.05 -1.53
CA VAL A 88 13.04 -23.34 -1.59
C VAL A 88 13.40 -22.81 -3.00
N LEU A 89 12.91 -23.44 -4.06
CA LEU A 89 13.12 -23.01 -5.46
C LEU A 89 11.99 -22.12 -6.01
N GLY A 90 11.03 -21.71 -5.16
CA GLY A 90 9.91 -20.86 -5.56
C GLY A 90 8.74 -21.60 -6.21
N ALA A 91 8.73 -22.93 -6.31
CA ALA A 91 7.55 -23.64 -6.79
C ALA A 91 6.41 -23.57 -5.77
N ALA A 92 5.17 -23.46 -6.25
CA ALA A 92 3.98 -23.42 -5.39
C ALA A 92 3.92 -24.65 -4.46
N SER A 93 3.51 -24.44 -3.23
CA SER A 93 3.40 -25.47 -2.20
C SER A 93 2.10 -25.30 -1.41
N THR A 94 1.88 -26.18 -0.43
CA THR A 94 0.69 -26.12 0.44
C THR A 94 1.11 -25.96 1.91
N ALA A 95 0.19 -25.44 2.71
CA ALA A 95 0.39 -25.32 4.15
C ALA A 95 0.77 -26.66 4.77
N GLY A 96 1.85 -26.66 5.57
CA GLY A 96 2.33 -27.86 6.27
C GLY A 96 3.07 -28.89 5.42
N ALA A 97 3.29 -28.65 4.12
CA ALA A 97 4.15 -29.50 3.31
C ALA A 97 5.62 -29.39 3.79
N VAL A 98 6.35 -30.52 3.71
CA VAL A 98 7.76 -30.54 4.10
C VAL A 98 8.58 -29.61 3.20
N GLY A 99 9.33 -28.66 3.80
CA GLY A 99 10.10 -27.68 3.05
C GLY A 99 9.28 -26.56 2.43
N ALA A 100 8.03 -26.36 2.86
CA ALA A 100 7.22 -25.21 2.48
C ALA A 100 7.54 -24.01 3.36
N PHE A 101 7.69 -22.83 2.73
CA PHE A 101 7.89 -21.54 3.36
C PHE A 101 6.71 -20.60 3.05
N GLY A 102 6.50 -19.58 3.89
CA GLY A 102 5.42 -18.59 3.72
C GLY A 102 4.17 -18.88 4.59
N PRO A 103 3.07 -18.14 4.41
CA PRO A 103 3.02 -16.89 3.66
C PRO A 103 3.81 -15.76 4.35
N TYR A 104 4.39 -14.86 3.58
CA TYR A 104 5.19 -13.74 4.11
C TYR A 104 4.32 -12.51 4.41
N LEU A 105 3.34 -12.30 3.56
CA LEU A 105 2.26 -11.33 3.78
C LEU A 105 0.91 -12.04 3.65
N GLN A 106 -0.09 -11.60 4.40
CA GLN A 106 -1.45 -12.11 4.22
C GLN A 106 -2.11 -11.55 2.95
N LYS A 107 -1.73 -10.35 2.57
CA LYS A 107 -2.14 -9.65 1.35
C LYS A 107 -1.11 -8.59 1.00
N ILE A 108 -1.07 -8.18 -0.27
CA ILE A 108 -0.30 -7.00 -0.68
C ILE A 108 -0.90 -5.76 0.01
N PRO A 109 -0.08 -4.91 0.65
CA PRO A 109 -0.55 -3.66 1.24
C PRO A 109 -1.20 -2.75 0.21
N SER A 110 -2.08 -1.87 0.67
CA SER A 110 -2.77 -0.93 -0.21
C SER A 110 -2.04 0.41 -0.25
N ASN A 111 -1.58 0.84 -1.42
CA ASN A 111 -1.07 2.17 -1.65
C ASN A 111 -2.23 3.13 -1.98
N PRO A 112 -2.60 4.06 -1.09
CA PRO A 112 -3.79 4.90 -1.27
C PRO A 112 -3.60 6.03 -2.29
N PHE A 113 -2.43 6.12 -2.93
CA PHE A 113 -2.08 7.18 -3.89
C PHE A 113 -2.12 6.71 -5.35
N CYS A 114 -2.45 5.44 -5.61
CA CYS A 114 -2.46 4.83 -6.93
C CYS A 114 -3.85 4.33 -7.32
N THR A 115 -4.08 4.14 -8.62
CA THR A 115 -5.37 3.65 -9.15
C THR A 115 -5.57 2.17 -8.93
N ASP A 116 -4.50 1.37 -9.00
CA ASP A 116 -4.46 -0.01 -8.53
C ASP A 116 -3.60 -0.10 -7.27
N PRO A 117 -4.22 0.07 -6.09
CA PRO A 117 -3.47 0.19 -4.85
C PRO A 117 -2.71 -1.07 -4.42
N ASN A 118 -3.08 -2.23 -4.94
CA ASN A 118 -2.46 -3.52 -4.61
C ASN A 118 -1.67 -4.12 -5.79
N GLY A 119 -1.69 -3.46 -6.94
CA GLY A 119 -0.93 -3.84 -8.12
C GLY A 119 0.57 -3.77 -7.87
N VAL A 120 1.32 -4.71 -8.43
CA VAL A 120 2.78 -4.80 -8.32
C VAL A 120 3.38 -4.94 -9.69
N THR A 121 4.00 -3.92 -10.21
CA THR A 121 4.82 -4.03 -11.42
C THR A 121 6.18 -4.67 -11.10
N VAL A 122 6.62 -5.61 -11.91
CA VAL A 122 7.96 -6.23 -11.82
C VAL A 122 8.77 -5.88 -13.06
N GLY A 123 9.93 -5.27 -12.88
CA GLY A 123 10.77 -4.86 -14.02
C GLY A 123 12.22 -4.64 -13.65
N ALA A 124 13.09 -4.51 -14.66
CA ALA A 124 14.51 -4.22 -14.47
C ALA A 124 14.85 -2.72 -14.58
N ALA A 125 13.89 -1.89 -15.00
CA ALA A 125 14.08 -0.46 -15.21
C ALA A 125 14.02 0.35 -13.91
N ASP A 126 14.16 1.65 -14.00
CA ASP A 126 13.96 2.59 -12.91
C ASP A 126 12.46 2.64 -12.52
N PRO A 127 12.11 2.66 -11.22
CA PRO A 127 10.73 2.80 -10.75
C PRO A 127 10.01 4.03 -11.33
N ALA A 128 10.70 5.13 -11.54
CA ALA A 128 10.12 6.34 -12.14
C ALA A 128 9.56 6.10 -13.55
N ALA A 129 10.12 5.16 -14.31
CA ALA A 129 9.60 4.76 -15.62
C ALA A 129 8.37 3.83 -15.52
N ALA A 130 8.17 3.16 -14.39
CA ALA A 130 7.04 2.26 -14.14
C ALA A 130 5.79 2.98 -13.58
N SER A 131 5.96 4.20 -13.10
CA SER A 131 4.91 5.04 -12.48
C SER A 131 3.68 5.28 -13.38
N THR A 132 3.77 5.02 -14.67
CA THR A 132 2.66 5.18 -15.62
C THR A 132 1.66 4.01 -15.61
N ALA A 133 1.96 2.91 -14.95
CA ALA A 133 1.11 1.71 -14.95
C ALA A 133 -0.10 1.80 -14.00
N GLY A 134 -0.11 2.76 -13.08
CA GLY A 134 -1.19 2.92 -12.11
C GLY A 134 -1.12 1.97 -10.90
N ASP A 135 -0.16 1.04 -10.90
CA ASP A 135 0.08 0.09 -9.82
C ASP A 135 0.61 0.79 -8.56
N GLY A 136 0.33 0.22 -7.40
CA GLY A 136 0.77 0.77 -6.12
C GLY A 136 2.24 0.51 -5.80
N TRP A 137 2.84 -0.54 -6.39
CA TRP A 137 4.14 -1.05 -5.99
C TRP A 137 4.99 -1.46 -7.17
N TYR A 138 6.30 -1.42 -6.96
CA TYR A 138 7.29 -1.84 -7.95
C TYR A 138 8.36 -2.72 -7.31
N LEU A 139 8.63 -3.88 -7.93
CA LEU A 139 9.78 -4.72 -7.62
C LEU A 139 10.83 -4.59 -8.73
N ASN A 140 12.02 -4.14 -8.40
CA ASN A 140 13.15 -4.22 -9.32
C ASN A 140 13.66 -5.66 -9.40
N SER A 141 13.49 -6.28 -10.55
CA SER A 141 13.85 -7.69 -10.78
C SER A 141 15.35 -7.96 -10.80
N THR A 142 16.18 -6.92 -10.88
CA THR A 142 17.65 -7.02 -10.89
C THR A 142 18.25 -6.82 -9.50
N THR A 143 17.77 -5.80 -8.77
CA THR A 143 18.32 -5.43 -7.45
C THR A 143 17.54 -6.04 -6.30
N GLY A 144 16.30 -6.46 -6.52
CA GLY A 144 15.37 -6.92 -5.49
C GLY A 144 14.80 -5.80 -4.63
N GLN A 145 15.04 -4.55 -4.98
CA GLN A 145 14.50 -3.41 -4.25
C GLN A 145 12.99 -3.26 -4.51
N PHE A 146 12.26 -2.94 -3.46
CA PHE A 146 10.81 -2.75 -3.50
C PHE A 146 10.46 -1.30 -3.21
N PHE A 147 9.61 -0.69 -4.03
CA PHE A 147 9.25 0.73 -4.00
C PHE A 147 7.74 0.91 -3.96
N ALA A 148 7.29 2.00 -3.36
CA ALA A 148 5.94 2.51 -3.56
C ALA A 148 5.94 3.39 -4.81
N LEU A 149 5.00 3.14 -5.73
CA LEU A 149 4.81 3.96 -6.92
C LEU A 149 3.86 5.12 -6.59
N ASN A 150 4.41 6.23 -6.23
CA ASN A 150 3.70 7.48 -5.96
C ASN A 150 4.67 8.63 -6.20
N ASP A 151 4.15 9.85 -6.35
CA ASP A 151 4.95 11.07 -6.51
C ASP A 151 5.71 11.47 -5.22
N LEU A 152 5.78 10.58 -4.24
CA LEU A 152 6.55 10.76 -3.01
C LEU A 152 7.90 10.07 -3.20
N ASP A 153 8.99 10.79 -3.01
CA ASP A 153 10.36 10.27 -2.99
C ASP A 153 10.58 9.37 -1.75
N LEU A 154 10.03 8.13 -1.77
CA LEU A 154 10.09 7.15 -0.67
C LEU A 154 10.95 5.94 -1.00
#